data_23f0c234889bc185fc44d264027cb47e
#
_entry.id   23f0c234889bc185fc44d264027cb47e
#
_cell.length_a   1.000
_cell.length_b   1.000
_cell.length_c   1.000
_cell.angle_alpha   90.00
_cell.angle_beta   90.00
_cell.angle_gamma   90.00
#
_symmetry.space_group_name_H-M   'P 1'
#
loop_
_entity.id
_entity.type
_entity.pdbx_description
1 polymer ?
#
loop_
_entity_poly.entity_id
_entity_poly.type
_entity_poly.pdbx_seq_one_letter_code
_entity_poly.pdbx_strand_id
1 'polypeptide(L)'
;MISPSSPFERWQALAAGLYMSIVGYSVLAGIPVISTAWSSLLSFSEPQVGRVAGADLGGLSFGAVLAALFVAKMNRRVLVVLSVLGAVATNIACTLYQSYEATLLLRFLAGTASGVFTGIAVATLGARVNSARAFNYLVFAFAFVQAAERYWLPRMSMNTIYLVFAISYLPALFILSWVPATGIRSGNAVAPSTEAELGAGDSFSSARIEAVAGQEFSERAGVVAVPTVDTSVVPKSVPWLCLSAMALTYVNIGAYWTYIELASADAALDADWVSNVLVWVSFFALIGCLVATLISDRFGLAKPLLLTLLIHALIVAILVPGMDKTRFFACVYEFNFLWIFNDV
;
A
#
# COMPACT_ATOMS: atom_id res chain seq x y z
N MET A 1 -35.24 -5.64 13.63
CA MET A 1 -34.13 -5.15 14.48
C MET A 1 -32.94 -4.84 13.57
N ILE A 2 -32.55 -3.57 13.48
CA ILE A 2 -31.38 -3.16 12.69
C ILE A 2 -30.16 -3.67 13.46
N SER A 3 -29.42 -4.61 12.88
CA SER A 3 -28.15 -5.07 13.44
C SER A 3 -27.23 -3.86 13.62
N PRO A 4 -26.54 -3.69 14.76
CA PRO A 4 -25.61 -2.58 14.93
C PRO A 4 -24.55 -2.69 13.82
N SER A 5 -24.46 -1.68 12.95
CA SER A 5 -23.47 -1.66 11.87
C SER A 5 -22.09 -1.83 12.48
N SER A 6 -21.29 -2.73 11.91
CA SER A 6 -19.91 -2.99 12.34
C SER A 6 -19.18 -1.65 12.54
N PRO A 7 -18.34 -1.48 13.59
CA PRO A 7 -17.56 -0.26 13.79
C PRO A 7 -16.66 0.08 12.59
N PHE A 8 -16.33 -0.90 11.75
CA PHE A 8 -15.58 -0.71 10.51
C PHE A 8 -16.39 -0.05 9.39
N GLU A 9 -17.74 -0.14 9.41
CA GLU A 9 -18.61 0.47 8.39
C GLU A 9 -18.85 1.96 8.60
N ARG A 10 -18.47 2.51 9.74
CA ARG A 10 -18.60 3.95 10.02
C ARG A 10 -17.72 4.74 9.05
N TRP A 11 -18.22 5.90 8.58
CA TRP A 11 -17.45 6.81 7.73
C TRP A 11 -16.16 7.29 8.39
N GLN A 12 -16.17 7.43 9.71
CA GLN A 12 -15.01 7.79 10.54
C GLN A 12 -13.88 6.76 10.41
N ALA A 13 -14.20 5.45 10.45
CA ALA A 13 -13.20 4.40 10.27
C ALA A 13 -12.63 4.40 8.84
N LEU A 14 -13.45 4.70 7.84
CA LEU A 14 -12.99 4.90 6.46
C LEU A 14 -12.03 6.09 6.36
N ALA A 15 -12.43 7.25 6.88
CA ALA A 15 -11.61 8.45 6.83
C ALA A 15 -10.29 8.28 7.59
N ALA A 16 -10.31 7.65 8.78
CA ALA A 16 -9.10 7.33 9.53
C ALA A 16 -8.20 6.36 8.75
N GLY A 17 -8.76 5.30 8.18
CA GLY A 17 -8.01 4.33 7.37
C GLY A 17 -7.37 4.97 6.13
N LEU A 18 -8.11 5.81 5.40
CA LEU A 18 -7.59 6.55 4.25
C LEU A 18 -6.46 7.50 4.66
N TYR A 19 -6.71 8.34 5.68
CA TYR A 19 -5.69 9.27 6.17
C TYR A 19 -4.41 8.56 6.60
N MET A 20 -4.54 7.52 7.42
CA MET A 20 -3.41 6.75 7.91
C MET A 20 -2.65 6.03 6.78
N SER A 21 -3.35 5.49 5.78
CA SER A 21 -2.69 4.87 4.63
C SER A 21 -1.91 5.89 3.81
N ILE A 22 -2.49 7.06 3.54
CA ILE A 22 -1.86 8.15 2.78
C ILE A 22 -0.58 8.61 3.49
N VAL A 23 -0.68 8.94 4.79
CA VAL A 23 0.48 9.41 5.57
C VAL A 23 1.54 8.32 5.70
N GLY A 24 1.13 7.07 5.92
CA GLY A 24 2.05 5.96 6.06
C GLY A 24 2.79 5.60 4.76
N TYR A 25 2.17 5.80 3.61
CA TYR A 25 2.80 5.61 2.30
C TYR A 25 3.47 6.86 1.73
N SER A 26 3.43 8.01 2.43
CA SER A 26 3.95 9.28 1.90
C SER A 26 5.43 9.21 1.53
N VAL A 27 6.25 8.54 2.32
CA VAL A 27 7.67 8.37 1.98
C VAL A 27 7.84 7.54 0.69
N LEU A 28 7.05 6.47 0.50
CA LEU A 28 7.05 5.70 -0.73
C LEU A 28 6.65 6.56 -1.95
N ALA A 29 5.66 7.43 -1.77
CA ALA A 29 5.20 8.36 -2.80
C ALA A 29 6.28 9.40 -3.17
N GLY A 30 6.99 9.90 -2.17
CA GLY A 30 8.05 10.90 -2.29
C GLY A 30 9.44 10.34 -2.59
N ILE A 31 9.63 9.02 -2.69
CA ILE A 31 10.96 8.40 -2.91
C ILE A 31 11.79 9.06 -4.01
N PRO A 32 11.26 9.37 -5.20
CA PRO A 32 12.08 9.99 -6.25
C PRO A 32 12.72 11.30 -5.77
N VAL A 33 11.90 12.18 -5.21
CA VAL A 33 12.34 13.50 -4.73
C VAL A 33 13.25 13.40 -3.53
N ILE A 34 12.93 12.52 -2.56
CA ILE A 34 13.74 12.35 -1.35
C ILE A 34 15.11 11.76 -1.69
N SER A 35 15.19 10.86 -2.66
CA SER A 35 16.44 10.28 -3.15
C SER A 35 17.35 11.36 -3.74
N THR A 36 16.80 12.23 -4.56
CA THR A 36 17.53 13.39 -5.10
C THR A 36 17.95 14.36 -3.99
N ALA A 37 17.10 14.59 -2.97
CA ALA A 37 17.45 15.43 -1.83
C ALA A 37 18.59 14.82 -0.99
N TRP A 38 18.63 13.50 -0.76
CA TRP A 38 19.78 12.86 -0.10
C TRP A 38 21.08 13.02 -0.88
N SER A 39 21.03 12.92 -2.21
CA SER A 39 22.21 13.14 -3.06
C SER A 39 22.63 14.60 -3.05
N SER A 40 21.73 15.52 -3.33
CA SER A 40 22.06 16.95 -3.55
C SER A 40 22.30 17.73 -2.26
N LEU A 41 21.53 17.46 -1.19
CA LEU A 41 21.59 18.23 0.06
C LEU A 41 22.49 17.59 1.12
N LEU A 42 22.61 16.25 1.15
CA LEU A 42 23.45 15.52 2.08
C LEU A 42 24.71 14.95 1.44
N SER A 43 24.89 15.12 0.13
CA SER A 43 26.05 14.65 -0.64
C SER A 43 26.27 13.13 -0.54
N PHE A 44 25.17 12.35 -0.43
CA PHE A 44 25.26 10.90 -0.44
C PHE A 44 25.53 10.40 -1.86
N SER A 45 26.43 9.42 -1.97
CA SER A 45 26.66 8.75 -3.25
C SER A 45 25.43 7.92 -3.68
N GLU A 46 25.27 7.66 -4.96
CA GLU A 46 24.14 6.87 -5.47
C GLU A 46 23.96 5.51 -4.75
N PRO A 47 25.03 4.70 -4.49
CA PRO A 47 24.89 3.49 -3.71
C PRO A 47 24.41 3.74 -2.27
N GLN A 48 24.78 4.87 -1.66
CA GLN A 48 24.30 5.25 -0.33
C GLN A 48 22.82 5.63 -0.37
N VAL A 49 22.40 6.41 -1.36
CA VAL A 49 20.98 6.75 -1.58
C VAL A 49 20.14 5.49 -1.73
N GLY A 50 20.57 4.56 -2.58
CA GLY A 50 19.86 3.29 -2.79
C GLY A 50 19.74 2.45 -1.51
N ARG A 51 20.79 2.41 -0.67
CA ARG A 51 20.75 1.71 0.62
C ARG A 51 19.81 2.39 1.62
N VAL A 52 19.79 3.73 1.68
CA VAL A 52 18.90 4.48 2.56
C VAL A 52 17.43 4.30 2.13
N ALA A 53 17.14 4.40 0.83
CA ALA A 53 15.81 4.12 0.28
C ALA A 53 15.40 2.68 0.55
N GLY A 54 16.30 1.72 0.32
CA GLY A 54 16.09 0.30 0.62
C GLY A 54 15.85 0.03 2.11
N ALA A 55 16.54 0.72 3.00
CA ALA A 55 16.33 0.62 4.44
C ALA A 55 14.95 1.14 4.85
N ASP A 56 14.52 2.26 4.30
CA ASP A 56 13.20 2.85 4.57
C ASP A 56 12.07 1.93 4.10
N LEU A 57 12.10 1.50 2.85
CA LEU A 57 11.11 0.57 2.28
C LEU A 57 11.17 -0.82 2.93
N GLY A 58 12.35 -1.29 3.29
CA GLY A 58 12.55 -2.52 4.06
C GLY A 58 11.94 -2.40 5.46
N GLY A 59 12.13 -1.26 6.11
CA GLY A 59 11.47 -0.91 7.36
C GLY A 59 9.95 -0.90 7.24
N LEU A 60 9.41 -0.26 6.19
CA LEU A 60 7.97 -0.23 5.90
C LEU A 60 7.41 -1.65 5.79
N SER A 61 8.07 -2.52 5.05
CA SER A 61 7.68 -3.93 4.88
C SER A 61 7.75 -4.69 6.20
N PHE A 62 8.83 -4.52 6.96
CA PHE A 62 9.00 -5.14 8.28
C PHE A 62 7.91 -4.67 9.25
N GLY A 63 7.60 -3.38 9.29
CA GLY A 63 6.52 -2.81 10.10
C GLY A 63 5.14 -3.35 9.72
N ALA A 64 4.87 -3.55 8.43
CA ALA A 64 3.62 -4.16 7.96
C ALA A 64 3.47 -5.61 8.44
N VAL A 65 4.57 -6.38 8.46
CA VAL A 65 4.58 -7.74 9.04
C VAL A 65 4.30 -7.68 10.55
N LEU A 66 4.93 -6.76 11.28
CA LEU A 66 4.63 -6.56 12.71
C LEU A 66 3.16 -6.20 12.93
N ALA A 67 2.60 -5.30 12.12
CA ALA A 67 1.19 -4.97 12.19
C ALA A 67 0.30 -6.21 11.99
N ALA A 68 0.58 -7.05 10.99
CA ALA A 68 -0.17 -8.27 10.74
C ALA A 68 -0.12 -9.25 11.93
N LEU A 69 1.01 -9.37 12.60
CA LEU A 69 1.18 -10.25 13.76
C LEU A 69 0.46 -9.72 15.02
N PHE A 70 0.40 -8.41 15.21
CA PHE A 70 -0.09 -7.80 16.44
C PHE A 70 -1.50 -7.22 16.33
N VAL A 71 -2.00 -6.88 15.14
CA VAL A 71 -3.31 -6.22 14.94
C VAL A 71 -4.50 -7.02 15.46
N ALA A 72 -4.39 -8.36 15.49
CA ALA A 72 -5.42 -9.25 16.03
C ALA A 72 -5.32 -9.44 17.56
N LYS A 73 -4.14 -9.24 18.13
CA LYS A 73 -3.83 -9.54 19.54
C LYS A 73 -3.85 -8.31 20.44
N MET A 74 -3.52 -7.15 19.89
CA MET A 74 -3.36 -5.90 20.63
C MET A 74 -4.46 -4.90 20.24
N ASN A 75 -4.66 -3.92 21.12
CA ASN A 75 -5.52 -2.78 20.80
C ASN A 75 -4.90 -1.95 19.67
N ARG A 76 -5.60 -1.84 18.56
CA ARG A 76 -5.13 -1.09 17.37
C ARG A 76 -4.78 0.36 17.69
N ARG A 77 -5.50 1.00 18.62
CA ARG A 77 -5.22 2.39 19.02
C ARG A 77 -3.87 2.53 19.70
N VAL A 78 -3.49 1.56 20.55
CA VAL A 78 -2.17 1.54 21.19
C VAL A 78 -1.07 1.40 20.13
N LEU A 79 -1.26 0.50 19.17
CA LEU A 79 -0.30 0.33 18.07
C LEU A 79 -0.18 1.61 17.22
N VAL A 80 -1.29 2.32 16.96
CA VAL A 80 -1.28 3.61 16.26
C VAL A 80 -0.47 4.64 17.05
N VAL A 81 -0.70 4.78 18.37
CA VAL A 81 0.05 5.73 19.19
C VAL A 81 1.54 5.41 19.18
N LEU A 82 1.92 4.14 19.37
CA LEU A 82 3.33 3.73 19.34
C LEU A 82 3.98 4.01 17.98
N SER A 83 3.29 3.73 16.89
CA SER A 83 3.79 3.99 15.54
C SER A 83 3.92 5.49 15.25
N VAL A 84 2.96 6.32 15.68
CA VAL A 84 3.06 7.79 15.55
C VAL A 84 4.25 8.31 16.33
N LEU A 85 4.40 7.91 17.61
CA LEU A 85 5.54 8.35 18.42
C LEU A 85 6.88 7.90 17.81
N GLY A 86 6.97 6.67 17.33
CA GLY A 86 8.15 6.16 16.65
C GLY A 86 8.47 6.93 15.37
N ALA A 87 7.47 7.15 14.49
CA ALA A 87 7.64 7.89 13.25
C ALA A 87 8.04 9.36 13.50
N VAL A 88 7.39 10.03 14.45
CA VAL A 88 7.72 11.42 14.82
C VAL A 88 9.13 11.50 15.39
N ALA A 89 9.48 10.66 16.35
CA ALA A 89 10.79 10.68 17.00
C ALA A 89 11.92 10.41 16.00
N THR A 90 11.75 9.44 15.10
CA THR A 90 12.79 9.09 14.12
C THR A 90 12.93 10.16 13.03
N ASN A 91 11.83 10.76 12.55
CA ASN A 91 11.91 11.85 11.59
C ASN A 91 12.53 13.11 12.21
N ILE A 92 12.24 13.45 13.49
CA ILE A 92 12.92 14.54 14.20
C ILE A 92 14.39 14.19 14.38
N ALA A 93 14.75 12.97 14.76
CA ALA A 93 16.14 12.55 14.87
C ALA A 93 16.91 12.69 13.55
N CYS A 94 16.26 12.45 12.39
CA CYS A 94 16.86 12.70 11.08
C CYS A 94 17.21 14.16 10.83
N THR A 95 16.57 15.14 11.50
CA THR A 95 16.96 16.56 11.39
C THR A 95 18.23 16.88 12.19
N LEU A 96 18.52 16.08 13.21
CA LEU A 96 19.67 16.29 14.12
C LEU A 96 20.89 15.46 13.67
N TYR A 97 20.67 14.29 13.11
CA TYR A 97 21.71 13.33 12.74
C TYR A 97 21.64 13.02 11.25
N GLN A 98 22.46 13.71 10.46
CA GLN A 98 22.48 13.63 9.00
C GLN A 98 23.68 12.83 8.43
N SER A 99 24.45 12.14 9.28
CA SER A 99 25.48 11.22 8.79
C SER A 99 24.82 10.02 8.09
N TYR A 100 25.53 9.43 7.14
CA TYR A 100 25.00 8.30 6.36
C TYR A 100 24.51 7.14 7.24
N GLU A 101 25.34 6.70 8.21
CA GLU A 101 25.01 5.59 9.11
C GLU A 101 23.79 5.90 9.99
N ALA A 102 23.72 7.13 10.52
CA ALA A 102 22.58 7.55 11.31
C ALA A 102 21.31 7.62 10.45
N THR A 103 21.40 8.21 9.26
CA THR A 103 20.25 8.27 8.32
C THR A 103 19.78 6.87 7.93
N LEU A 104 20.70 5.96 7.64
CA LEU A 104 20.36 4.58 7.29
C LEU A 104 19.54 3.89 8.39
N LEU A 105 19.99 3.96 9.63
CA LEU A 105 19.30 3.38 10.78
C LEU A 105 17.97 4.07 11.06
N LEU A 106 17.98 5.41 11.09
CA LEU A 106 16.79 6.21 11.40
C LEU A 106 15.70 6.02 10.33
N ARG A 107 16.07 5.91 9.05
CA ARG A 107 15.11 5.63 7.97
C ARG A 107 14.51 4.24 8.08
N PHE A 108 15.30 3.22 8.43
CA PHE A 108 14.75 1.88 8.71
C PHE A 108 13.74 1.91 9.87
N LEU A 109 14.05 2.62 10.97
CA LEU A 109 13.15 2.74 12.12
C LEU A 109 11.89 3.57 11.77
N ALA A 110 12.05 4.66 11.02
CA ALA A 110 10.94 5.47 10.52
C ALA A 110 10.03 4.66 9.61
N GLY A 111 10.61 3.90 8.66
CA GLY A 111 9.90 2.97 7.81
C GLY A 111 9.15 1.91 8.61
N THR A 112 9.78 1.34 9.65
CA THR A 112 9.13 0.34 10.51
C THR A 112 7.92 0.93 11.23
N ALA A 113 8.03 2.11 11.80
CA ALA A 113 6.91 2.80 12.45
C ALA A 113 5.79 3.11 11.44
N SER A 114 6.16 3.60 10.26
CA SER A 114 5.26 3.85 9.14
C SER A 114 4.55 2.57 8.67
N GLY A 115 5.27 1.46 8.58
CA GLY A 115 4.73 0.16 8.18
C GLY A 115 3.70 -0.38 9.17
N VAL A 116 3.94 -0.24 10.48
CA VAL A 116 2.93 -0.59 11.52
C VAL A 116 1.69 0.28 11.36
N PHE A 117 1.88 1.57 11.21
CA PHE A 117 0.80 2.55 11.02
C PHE A 117 -0.07 2.24 9.81
N THR A 118 0.56 2.02 8.66
CA THR A 118 -0.08 1.68 7.40
C THR A 118 -0.76 0.31 7.45
N GLY A 119 -0.11 -0.69 8.06
CA GLY A 119 -0.68 -2.02 8.21
C GLY A 119 -1.99 -2.03 8.98
N ILE A 120 -2.11 -1.20 10.04
CA ILE A 120 -3.36 -1.03 10.79
C ILE A 120 -4.42 -0.34 9.92
N ALA A 121 -4.03 0.66 9.14
CA ALA A 121 -4.91 1.38 8.23
C ALA A 121 -5.49 0.45 7.15
N VAL A 122 -4.62 -0.30 6.47
CA VAL A 122 -4.98 -1.29 5.44
C VAL A 122 -5.89 -2.38 6.04
N ALA A 123 -5.57 -2.90 7.24
CA ALA A 123 -6.41 -3.86 7.93
C ALA A 123 -7.78 -3.26 8.33
N THR A 124 -7.86 -1.95 8.52
CA THR A 124 -9.13 -1.26 8.83
C THR A 124 -9.97 -1.07 7.56
N LEU A 125 -9.37 -0.71 6.43
CA LEU A 125 -10.03 -0.60 5.13
C LEU A 125 -10.49 -1.97 4.62
N GLY A 126 -9.63 -3.00 4.72
CA GLY A 126 -9.91 -4.36 4.30
C GLY A 126 -11.00 -5.07 5.11
N ALA A 127 -11.26 -4.62 6.36
CA ALA A 127 -12.32 -5.16 7.21
C ALA A 127 -13.74 -4.66 6.85
N ARG A 128 -13.88 -3.80 5.85
CA ARG A 128 -15.17 -3.29 5.37
C ARG A 128 -15.85 -4.31 4.44
N VAL A 129 -17.18 -4.31 4.44
CA VAL A 129 -17.97 -5.12 3.52
C VAL A 129 -17.61 -4.80 2.06
N ASN A 130 -17.44 -3.51 1.74
CA ASN A 130 -17.01 -3.08 0.41
C ASN A 130 -15.57 -2.55 0.45
N SER A 131 -14.61 -3.46 0.69
CA SER A 131 -13.18 -3.15 0.78
C SER A 131 -12.62 -2.62 -0.55
N ALA A 132 -13.06 -3.17 -1.69
CA ALA A 132 -12.63 -2.72 -3.02
C ALA A 132 -12.91 -1.22 -3.23
N ARG A 133 -14.11 -0.74 -2.83
CA ARG A 133 -14.41 0.69 -2.91
C ARG A 133 -13.52 1.54 -2.00
N ALA A 134 -13.19 1.04 -0.81
CA ALA A 134 -12.30 1.74 0.11
C ALA A 134 -10.87 1.86 -0.46
N PHE A 135 -10.35 0.80 -1.09
CA PHE A 135 -9.06 0.85 -1.77
C PHE A 135 -9.06 1.73 -3.02
N ASN A 136 -10.16 1.76 -3.80
CA ASN A 136 -10.29 2.71 -4.91
C ASN A 136 -10.23 4.17 -4.43
N TYR A 137 -10.85 4.51 -3.29
CA TYR A 137 -10.71 5.84 -2.69
C TYR A 137 -9.26 6.12 -2.26
N LEU A 138 -8.55 5.10 -1.74
CA LEU A 138 -7.14 5.23 -1.37
C LEU A 138 -6.27 5.53 -2.59
N VAL A 139 -6.40 4.76 -3.68
CA VAL A 139 -5.64 4.98 -4.93
C VAL A 139 -5.90 6.37 -5.48
N PHE A 140 -7.18 6.79 -5.49
CA PHE A 140 -7.55 8.12 -5.96
C PHE A 140 -6.89 9.23 -5.10
N ALA A 141 -7.01 9.16 -3.78
CA ALA A 141 -6.43 10.14 -2.87
C ALA A 141 -4.89 10.13 -2.93
N PHE A 142 -4.28 8.97 -3.10
CA PHE A 142 -2.84 8.81 -3.19
C PHE A 142 -2.24 9.52 -4.40
N ALA A 143 -2.93 9.56 -5.55
CA ALA A 143 -2.48 10.29 -6.73
C ALA A 143 -2.32 11.80 -6.45
N PHE A 144 -3.23 12.40 -5.69
CA PHE A 144 -3.14 13.82 -5.29
C PHE A 144 -1.99 14.06 -4.31
N VAL A 145 -1.77 13.15 -3.36
CA VAL A 145 -0.67 13.27 -2.40
C VAL A 145 0.67 13.14 -3.11
N GLN A 146 0.82 12.16 -3.99
CA GLN A 146 2.01 12.04 -4.84
C GLN A 146 2.29 13.32 -5.63
N ALA A 147 1.27 13.88 -6.27
CA ALA A 147 1.40 15.11 -7.03
C ALA A 147 1.84 16.29 -6.13
N ALA A 148 1.24 16.41 -4.94
CA ALA A 148 1.60 17.45 -3.97
C ALA A 148 3.06 17.28 -3.48
N GLU A 149 3.48 16.07 -3.12
CA GLU A 149 4.84 15.78 -2.66
C GLU A 149 5.87 16.10 -3.76
N ARG A 150 5.64 15.64 -4.99
CA ARG A 150 6.52 15.91 -6.13
C ARG A 150 6.60 17.38 -6.51
N TYR A 151 5.57 18.17 -6.18
CA TYR A 151 5.58 19.61 -6.39
C TYR A 151 6.28 20.36 -5.24
N TRP A 152 5.99 20.02 -3.98
CA TRP A 152 6.45 20.78 -2.82
C TRP A 152 7.81 20.35 -2.29
N LEU A 153 8.10 19.04 -2.19
CA LEU A 153 9.32 18.53 -1.55
C LEU A 153 10.62 19.00 -2.23
N PRO A 154 10.72 19.10 -3.59
CA PRO A 154 11.96 19.57 -4.23
C PRO A 154 12.35 21.01 -3.85
N ARG A 155 11.39 21.79 -3.35
CA ARG A 155 11.54 23.21 -2.98
C ARG A 155 11.90 23.39 -1.51
N MET A 156 12.03 22.30 -0.76
CA MET A 156 12.25 22.32 0.68
C MET A 156 13.68 21.91 1.04
N SER A 157 14.17 22.39 2.19
CA SER A 157 15.39 21.87 2.78
C SER A 157 15.17 20.46 3.35
N MET A 158 16.24 19.67 3.50
CA MET A 158 16.14 18.31 4.05
C MET A 158 15.48 18.27 5.43
N ASN A 159 15.79 19.22 6.31
CA ASN A 159 15.16 19.35 7.63
C ASN A 159 13.65 19.59 7.51
N THR A 160 13.23 20.44 6.57
CA THR A 160 11.82 20.73 6.34
C THR A 160 11.08 19.49 5.85
N ILE A 161 11.69 18.69 4.96
CA ILE A 161 11.13 17.42 4.47
C ILE A 161 10.85 16.46 5.65
N TYR A 162 11.86 16.25 6.51
CA TYR A 162 11.70 15.38 7.68
C TYR A 162 10.65 15.92 8.67
N LEU A 163 10.58 17.24 8.89
CA LEU A 163 9.56 17.85 9.74
C LEU A 163 8.15 17.72 9.16
N VAL A 164 7.98 17.87 7.84
CA VAL A 164 6.69 17.66 7.17
C VAL A 164 6.21 16.22 7.39
N PHE A 165 7.10 15.23 7.23
CA PHE A 165 6.75 13.84 7.55
C PHE A 165 6.43 13.66 9.04
N ALA A 166 7.22 14.22 9.96
CA ALA A 166 6.92 14.10 11.38
C ALA A 166 5.54 14.70 11.74
N ILE A 167 5.26 15.91 11.26
CA ILE A 167 4.00 16.61 11.54
C ILE A 167 2.79 15.90 10.93
N SER A 168 2.94 15.28 9.75
CA SER A 168 1.86 14.58 9.08
C SER A 168 1.28 13.40 9.88
N TYR A 169 2.02 12.80 10.82
CA TYR A 169 1.52 11.74 11.69
C TYR A 169 0.66 12.25 12.86
N LEU A 170 0.86 13.50 13.33
CA LEU A 170 0.21 14.02 14.54
C LEU A 170 -1.32 14.06 14.47
N PRO A 171 -1.97 14.45 13.36
CA PRO A 171 -3.43 14.43 13.25
C PRO A 171 -4.07 13.06 13.53
N ALA A 172 -3.34 11.96 13.35
CA ALA A 172 -3.84 10.62 13.66
C ALA A 172 -4.20 10.47 15.15
N LEU A 173 -3.53 11.21 16.05
CA LEU A 173 -3.84 11.18 17.48
C LEU A 173 -5.21 11.82 17.80
N PHE A 174 -5.61 12.85 17.05
CA PHE A 174 -6.92 13.49 17.23
C PHE A 174 -8.06 12.61 16.71
N ILE A 175 -7.81 11.84 15.64
CA ILE A 175 -8.79 10.92 15.07
C ILE A 175 -8.67 9.49 15.60
N LEU A 176 -7.89 9.27 16.66
CA LEU A 176 -7.63 7.94 17.24
C LEU A 176 -8.91 7.23 17.66
N SER A 177 -9.93 7.97 18.14
CA SER A 177 -11.24 7.43 18.48
C SER A 177 -11.99 6.82 17.29
N TRP A 178 -11.66 7.23 16.06
CA TRP A 178 -12.28 6.73 14.83
C TRP A 178 -11.72 5.36 14.43
N VAL A 179 -10.53 5.02 14.92
CA VAL A 179 -9.92 3.71 14.68
C VAL A 179 -10.61 2.66 15.56
N PRO A 180 -11.18 1.57 15.00
CA PRO A 180 -11.76 0.49 15.78
C PRO A 180 -10.71 -0.14 16.70
N ALA A 181 -10.99 -0.22 18.01
CA ALA A 181 -10.01 -0.63 19.02
C ALA A 181 -9.60 -2.10 18.90
N THR A 182 -10.55 -2.97 18.53
CA THR A 182 -10.34 -4.42 18.43
C THR A 182 -10.63 -4.89 17.00
N GLY A 183 -9.91 -5.91 16.53
CA GLY A 183 -10.26 -6.63 15.31
C GLY A 183 -11.66 -7.26 15.42
N ILE A 184 -12.22 -7.67 14.29
CA ILE A 184 -13.37 -8.56 14.29
C ILE A 184 -12.87 -9.83 14.99
N ARG A 185 -13.24 -10.03 16.26
CA ARG A 185 -13.14 -11.37 16.83
C ARG A 185 -14.04 -12.24 15.95
N SER A 186 -13.45 -13.23 15.31
CA SER A 186 -14.14 -14.39 14.75
C SER A 186 -14.66 -15.22 15.95
N GLY A 187 -15.50 -14.62 16.74
CA GLY A 187 -16.07 -15.13 17.96
C GLY A 187 -17.57 -14.98 17.86
N ASN A 188 -18.16 -15.77 17.03
CA ASN A 188 -19.40 -16.51 17.20
C ASN A 188 -19.59 -17.36 15.95
N ALA A 189 -18.59 -18.21 15.62
CA ALA A 189 -18.99 -19.55 15.31
C ALA A 189 -19.68 -19.99 16.61
N VAL A 190 -20.99 -19.96 16.64
CA VAL A 190 -21.78 -20.68 17.62
C VAL A 190 -21.22 -22.08 17.58
N ALA A 191 -20.41 -22.42 18.62
CA ALA A 191 -20.12 -23.82 18.86
C ALA A 191 -21.50 -24.47 18.95
N PRO A 192 -21.78 -25.50 18.16
CA PRO A 192 -23.00 -26.23 18.34
C PRO A 192 -22.97 -26.69 19.80
N SER A 193 -23.91 -26.17 20.60
CA SER A 193 -24.15 -26.65 21.95
C SER A 193 -24.44 -28.15 21.84
N THR A 194 -23.41 -28.94 22.06
CA THR A 194 -23.53 -30.40 22.21
C THR A 194 -24.06 -30.65 23.61
N GLU A 195 -25.36 -30.47 23.77
CA GLU A 195 -26.15 -31.04 24.86
C GLU A 195 -27.63 -30.88 24.52
N ALA A 196 -28.13 -31.83 23.75
CA ALA A 196 -29.52 -32.29 23.81
C ALA A 196 -29.64 -33.64 23.11
N GLU A 197 -29.63 -34.67 23.89
CA GLU A 197 -30.38 -35.91 23.79
C GLU A 197 -30.44 -36.68 22.46
N LEU A 198 -29.91 -37.90 22.54
CA LEU A 198 -30.19 -39.04 21.71
C LEU A 198 -31.67 -39.14 21.28
N GLY A 199 -31.93 -39.00 20.00
CA GLY A 199 -33.15 -39.43 19.35
C GLY A 199 -32.78 -39.87 17.94
N ALA A 200 -32.74 -41.17 17.73
CA ALA A 200 -32.45 -41.81 16.42
C ALA A 200 -33.51 -41.46 15.38
N GLY A 201 -33.11 -41.06 14.19
CA GLY A 201 -33.93 -40.99 13.00
C GLY A 201 -33.73 -39.77 12.15
N ASP A 202 -33.22 -39.98 10.92
CA ASP A 202 -33.19 -39.05 9.80
C ASP A 202 -32.09 -37.94 9.75
N SER A 203 -30.84 -38.37 9.64
CA SER A 203 -29.68 -37.51 9.40
C SER A 203 -29.41 -37.07 7.95
N PHE A 204 -30.37 -37.22 7.03
CA PHE A 204 -30.15 -36.92 5.60
C PHE A 204 -30.87 -35.67 5.07
N SER A 205 -31.77 -35.07 5.87
CA SER A 205 -32.62 -33.92 5.45
C SER A 205 -32.08 -32.56 5.86
N SER A 206 -31.40 -32.46 6.98
CA SER A 206 -30.99 -31.16 7.58
C SER A 206 -29.87 -30.45 6.81
N ALA A 207 -28.86 -31.20 6.36
CA ALA A 207 -27.71 -30.62 5.61
C ALA A 207 -28.13 -30.06 4.23
N ARG A 208 -29.20 -30.63 3.65
CA ARG A 208 -29.70 -30.17 2.34
C ARG A 208 -30.58 -28.91 2.49
N ILE A 209 -31.27 -28.75 3.60
CA ILE A 209 -32.11 -27.57 3.90
C ILE A 209 -31.22 -26.38 4.25
N GLU A 210 -30.13 -26.57 5.01
CA GLU A 210 -29.18 -25.48 5.33
C GLU A 210 -28.40 -25.03 4.10
N ALA A 211 -28.01 -25.91 3.20
CA ALA A 211 -27.35 -25.57 1.95
C ALA A 211 -28.26 -24.75 1.01
N VAL A 212 -29.57 -25.12 0.92
CA VAL A 212 -30.55 -24.42 0.10
C VAL A 212 -30.92 -23.07 0.73
N ALA A 213 -31.09 -22.98 2.06
CA ALA A 213 -31.38 -21.74 2.77
C ALA A 213 -30.20 -20.75 2.69
N GLY A 214 -28.96 -21.25 2.72
CA GLY A 214 -27.76 -20.45 2.52
C GLY A 214 -27.64 -19.87 1.12
N GLN A 215 -28.03 -20.63 0.09
CA GLN A 215 -28.04 -20.14 -1.29
C GLN A 215 -29.15 -19.12 -1.55
N GLU A 216 -30.39 -19.37 -1.08
CA GLU A 216 -31.46 -18.37 -1.22
C GLU A 216 -31.21 -17.07 -0.48
N PHE A 217 -30.52 -17.09 0.68
CA PHE A 217 -30.15 -15.91 1.40
C PHE A 217 -29.03 -15.12 0.70
N SER A 218 -28.09 -15.82 0.05
CA SER A 218 -27.00 -15.21 -0.73
C SER A 218 -27.52 -14.54 -2.01
N GLU A 219 -28.48 -15.14 -2.70
CA GLU A 219 -29.10 -14.56 -3.89
C GLU A 219 -29.96 -13.33 -3.57
N ARG A 220 -30.68 -13.32 -2.44
CA ARG A 220 -31.47 -12.16 -2.01
C ARG A 220 -30.61 -10.99 -1.50
N ALA A 221 -29.39 -11.26 -1.01
CA ALA A 221 -28.47 -10.22 -0.53
C ALA A 221 -27.63 -9.59 -1.64
N GLY A 222 -27.72 -10.04 -2.89
CA GLY A 222 -26.87 -9.57 -3.99
C GLY A 222 -25.37 -9.82 -3.75
N VAL A 223 -25.05 -10.71 -2.82
CA VAL A 223 -23.67 -11.15 -2.57
C VAL A 223 -23.34 -12.15 -3.66
N VAL A 224 -22.57 -11.71 -4.65
CA VAL A 224 -21.95 -12.63 -5.60
C VAL A 224 -21.11 -13.61 -4.76
N ALA A 225 -21.54 -14.86 -4.70
CA ALA A 225 -20.78 -15.90 -4.07
C ALA A 225 -19.43 -15.97 -4.78
N VAL A 226 -18.38 -15.54 -4.10
CA VAL A 226 -17.01 -15.77 -4.59
C VAL A 226 -16.90 -17.29 -4.73
N PRO A 227 -16.66 -17.81 -5.95
CA PRO A 227 -16.54 -19.25 -6.13
C PRO A 227 -15.46 -19.74 -5.17
N THR A 228 -15.82 -20.66 -4.28
CA THR A 228 -14.85 -21.32 -3.40
C THR A 228 -13.93 -22.11 -4.31
N VAL A 229 -12.78 -21.53 -4.64
CA VAL A 229 -11.75 -22.25 -5.40
C VAL A 229 -11.32 -23.41 -4.53
N ASP A 230 -11.49 -24.62 -5.05
CA ASP A 230 -11.00 -25.84 -4.40
C ASP A 230 -9.47 -25.77 -4.33
N THR A 231 -8.97 -25.29 -3.20
CA THR A 231 -7.54 -25.12 -2.95
C THR A 231 -6.79 -26.44 -2.84
N SER A 232 -7.48 -27.57 -2.80
CA SER A 232 -6.86 -28.91 -2.76
C SER A 232 -6.10 -29.28 -4.04
N VAL A 233 -6.41 -28.60 -5.16
CA VAL A 233 -5.79 -28.85 -6.48
C VAL A 233 -4.57 -27.96 -6.73
N VAL A 234 -4.38 -26.87 -5.94
CA VAL A 234 -3.27 -25.94 -6.17
C VAL A 234 -2.00 -26.45 -5.49
N PRO A 235 -0.92 -26.70 -6.24
CA PRO A 235 0.36 -27.09 -5.67
C PRO A 235 0.83 -26.11 -4.59
N LYS A 236 1.35 -26.62 -3.46
CA LYS A 236 1.83 -25.79 -2.33
C LYS A 236 2.92 -24.79 -2.70
N SER A 237 3.60 -24.99 -3.83
CA SER A 237 4.62 -24.08 -4.36
C SER A 237 4.04 -22.82 -5.03
N VAL A 238 2.79 -22.87 -5.54
CA VAL A 238 2.20 -21.76 -6.29
C VAL A 238 2.09 -20.48 -5.45
N PRO A 239 1.60 -20.47 -4.19
CA PRO A 239 1.57 -19.28 -3.36
C PRO A 239 2.96 -18.67 -3.13
N TRP A 240 3.99 -19.50 -2.94
CA TRP A 240 5.37 -19.03 -2.77
C TRP A 240 5.94 -18.42 -4.04
N LEU A 241 5.61 -18.99 -5.19
CA LEU A 241 6.02 -18.48 -6.50
C LEU A 241 5.35 -17.14 -6.79
N CYS A 242 4.07 -17.00 -6.50
CA CYS A 242 3.34 -15.73 -6.61
C CYS A 242 3.92 -14.66 -5.67
N LEU A 243 4.19 -15.03 -4.41
CA LEU A 243 4.80 -14.10 -3.44
C LEU A 243 6.20 -13.65 -3.88
N SER A 244 7.01 -14.58 -4.41
CA SER A 244 8.35 -14.25 -4.91
C SER A 244 8.29 -13.35 -6.15
N ALA A 245 7.37 -13.61 -7.08
CA ALA A 245 7.15 -12.77 -8.26
C ALA A 245 6.71 -11.36 -7.84
N MET A 246 5.77 -11.26 -6.90
CA MET A 246 5.32 -9.99 -6.33
C MET A 246 6.48 -9.22 -5.68
N ALA A 247 7.28 -9.89 -4.84
CA ALA A 247 8.44 -9.27 -4.21
C ALA A 247 9.44 -8.73 -5.24
N LEU A 248 9.76 -9.50 -6.29
CA LEU A 248 10.65 -9.06 -7.36
C LEU A 248 10.08 -7.86 -8.13
N THR A 249 8.78 -7.85 -8.40
CA THR A 249 8.10 -6.73 -9.06
C THR A 249 8.22 -5.45 -8.23
N TYR A 250 7.93 -5.52 -6.92
CA TYR A 250 8.05 -4.36 -6.03
C TYR A 250 9.49 -3.88 -5.82
N VAL A 251 10.48 -4.79 -5.82
CA VAL A 251 11.91 -4.42 -5.82
C VAL A 251 12.25 -3.63 -7.09
N ASN A 252 11.78 -4.08 -8.26
CA ASN A 252 12.00 -3.38 -9.52
C ASN A 252 11.35 -1.99 -9.53
N ILE A 253 10.08 -1.89 -9.07
CA ILE A 253 9.36 -0.62 -8.96
C ILE A 253 10.08 0.33 -7.99
N GLY A 254 10.49 -0.17 -6.83
CA GLY A 254 11.24 0.62 -5.85
C GLY A 254 12.57 1.12 -6.39
N ALA A 255 13.32 0.28 -7.09
CA ALA A 255 14.57 0.67 -7.74
C ALA A 255 14.33 1.75 -8.81
N TYR A 256 13.35 1.54 -9.69
CA TYR A 256 13.00 2.52 -10.72
C TYR A 256 12.69 3.90 -10.13
N TRP A 257 11.79 3.97 -9.16
CA TRP A 257 11.40 5.24 -8.54
C TRP A 257 12.51 5.88 -7.71
N THR A 258 13.41 5.09 -7.12
CA THR A 258 14.57 5.63 -6.37
C THR A 258 15.54 6.37 -7.29
N TYR A 259 15.77 5.85 -8.50
CA TYR A 259 16.84 6.34 -9.36
C TYR A 259 16.37 7.19 -10.54
N ILE A 260 15.07 7.22 -10.87
CA ILE A 260 14.59 7.91 -12.09
C ILE A 260 14.90 9.42 -12.09
N GLU A 261 14.76 10.06 -10.93
CA GLU A 261 15.04 11.49 -10.80
C GLU A 261 16.54 11.77 -10.75
N LEU A 262 17.31 10.91 -10.05
CA LEU A 262 18.78 10.98 -10.09
C LEU A 262 19.32 10.83 -11.50
N ALA A 263 18.86 9.82 -12.23
CA ALA A 263 19.25 9.59 -13.63
C ALA A 263 18.85 10.76 -14.55
N SER A 264 17.75 11.45 -14.26
CA SER A 264 17.38 12.68 -14.99
C SER A 264 18.33 13.83 -14.70
N ALA A 265 18.83 13.95 -13.46
CA ALA A 265 19.83 14.95 -13.09
C ALA A 265 21.19 14.67 -13.75
N ASP A 266 21.63 13.41 -13.80
CA ASP A 266 22.85 12.98 -14.52
C ASP A 266 22.76 13.25 -16.02
N ALA A 267 21.55 13.14 -16.59
CA ALA A 267 21.29 13.50 -17.99
C ALA A 267 21.16 15.01 -18.22
N ALA A 268 21.43 15.83 -17.19
CA ALA A 268 21.32 17.29 -17.20
C ALA A 268 19.94 17.81 -17.66
N LEU A 269 18.86 17.08 -17.33
CA LEU A 269 17.50 17.55 -17.56
C LEU A 269 17.14 18.64 -16.55
N ASP A 270 16.35 19.61 -17.01
CA ASP A 270 15.89 20.71 -16.16
C ASP A 270 15.02 20.19 -14.99
N ALA A 271 15.42 20.50 -13.76
CA ALA A 271 14.78 19.97 -12.54
C ALA A 271 13.33 20.41 -12.38
N ASP A 272 12.99 21.66 -12.76
CA ASP A 272 11.62 22.16 -12.69
C ASP A 272 10.73 21.46 -13.71
N TRP A 273 11.26 21.19 -14.92
CA TRP A 273 10.57 20.42 -15.93
C TRP A 273 10.32 18.97 -15.47
N VAL A 274 11.34 18.29 -14.93
CA VAL A 274 11.24 16.94 -14.37
C VAL A 274 10.18 16.88 -13.28
N SER A 275 10.24 17.79 -12.32
CA SER A 275 9.25 17.90 -11.22
C SER A 275 7.82 18.04 -11.77
N ASN A 276 7.60 18.91 -12.76
CA ASN A 276 6.29 19.09 -13.39
C ASN A 276 5.81 17.82 -14.11
N VAL A 277 6.69 17.13 -14.85
CA VAL A 277 6.36 15.84 -15.49
C VAL A 277 5.93 14.82 -14.41
N LEU A 278 6.68 14.69 -13.33
CA LEU A 278 6.37 13.75 -12.24
C LEU A 278 5.04 14.09 -11.53
N VAL A 279 4.68 15.36 -11.41
CA VAL A 279 3.36 15.79 -10.91
C VAL A 279 2.24 15.26 -11.80
N TRP A 280 2.33 15.48 -13.11
CA TRP A 280 1.31 15.04 -14.08
C TRP A 280 1.21 13.52 -14.17
N VAL A 281 2.35 12.82 -14.08
CA VAL A 281 2.40 11.36 -14.04
C VAL A 281 1.56 10.78 -12.89
N SER A 282 1.51 11.47 -11.74
CA SER A 282 0.69 11.03 -10.60
C SER A 282 -0.81 10.98 -10.95
N PHE A 283 -1.30 11.89 -11.77
CA PHE A 283 -2.69 11.86 -12.25
C PHE A 283 -2.91 10.83 -13.35
N PHE A 284 -1.87 10.56 -14.15
CA PHE A 284 -1.96 9.56 -15.21
C PHE A 284 -2.16 8.13 -14.65
N ALA A 285 -1.72 7.88 -13.44
CA ALA A 285 -2.00 6.66 -12.69
C ALA A 285 -3.50 6.35 -12.57
N LEU A 286 -4.34 7.39 -12.44
CA LEU A 286 -5.80 7.23 -12.36
C LEU A 286 -6.39 6.66 -13.66
N ILE A 287 -5.78 6.98 -14.81
CA ILE A 287 -6.18 6.43 -16.11
C ILE A 287 -5.84 4.93 -16.14
N GLY A 288 -4.67 4.52 -15.62
CA GLY A 288 -4.31 3.10 -15.49
C GLY A 288 -5.32 2.31 -14.68
N CYS A 289 -5.70 2.84 -13.52
CA CYS A 289 -6.74 2.25 -12.65
C CYS A 289 -8.10 2.15 -13.37
N LEU A 290 -8.52 3.20 -14.08
CA LEU A 290 -9.78 3.21 -14.82
C LEU A 290 -9.77 2.15 -15.95
N VAL A 291 -8.69 2.09 -16.73
CA VAL A 291 -8.53 1.13 -17.83
C VAL A 291 -8.50 -0.30 -17.30
N ALA A 292 -7.78 -0.58 -16.19
CA ALA A 292 -7.78 -1.88 -15.54
C ALA A 292 -9.20 -2.30 -15.13
N THR A 293 -9.96 -1.40 -14.50
CA THR A 293 -11.34 -1.65 -14.08
C THR A 293 -12.26 -1.94 -15.27
N LEU A 294 -12.08 -1.27 -16.41
CA LEU A 294 -12.90 -1.46 -17.62
C LEU A 294 -12.57 -2.76 -18.37
N ILE A 295 -11.32 -3.22 -18.28
CA ILE A 295 -10.81 -4.40 -19.01
C ILE A 295 -10.96 -5.69 -18.18
N SER A 296 -10.97 -5.57 -16.85
CA SER A 296 -10.75 -6.61 -15.83
C SER A 296 -11.26 -8.03 -16.20
N ASP A 297 -12.48 -8.17 -16.72
CA ASP A 297 -13.06 -9.50 -16.94
C ASP A 297 -13.00 -9.99 -18.40
N ARG A 298 -12.59 -9.14 -19.35
CA ARG A 298 -12.72 -9.47 -20.79
C ARG A 298 -11.59 -10.34 -21.33
N PHE A 299 -10.36 -10.21 -20.81
CA PHE A 299 -9.17 -10.89 -21.34
C PHE A 299 -8.55 -11.89 -20.35
N GLY A 300 -9.14 -12.07 -19.17
CA GLY A 300 -8.56 -12.83 -18.06
C GLY A 300 -7.33 -12.13 -17.48
N LEU A 301 -6.81 -12.63 -16.37
CA LEU A 301 -5.72 -11.96 -15.62
C LEU A 301 -4.32 -12.18 -16.25
N ALA A 302 -4.06 -13.37 -16.80
CA ALA A 302 -2.71 -13.75 -17.21
C ALA A 302 -2.19 -12.99 -18.44
N LYS A 303 -3.04 -12.76 -19.46
CA LYS A 303 -2.62 -12.11 -20.71
C LYS A 303 -2.26 -10.63 -20.51
N PRO A 304 -3.09 -9.80 -19.85
CA PRO A 304 -2.73 -8.41 -19.56
C PRO A 304 -1.46 -8.33 -18.70
N LEU A 305 -1.34 -9.15 -17.66
CA LEU A 305 -0.18 -9.15 -16.76
C LEU A 305 1.13 -9.48 -17.52
N LEU A 306 1.14 -10.51 -18.37
CA LEU A 306 2.32 -10.86 -19.16
C LEU A 306 2.70 -9.75 -20.15
N LEU A 307 1.70 -9.15 -20.79
CA LEU A 307 1.93 -8.05 -21.75
C LEU A 307 2.53 -6.83 -21.03
N THR A 308 1.98 -6.44 -19.89
CA THR A 308 2.47 -5.28 -19.12
C THR A 308 3.88 -5.51 -18.57
N LEU A 309 4.19 -6.72 -18.08
CA LEU A 309 5.55 -7.07 -17.63
C LEU A 309 6.56 -7.00 -18.79
N LEU A 310 6.18 -7.45 -19.99
CA LEU A 310 7.04 -7.34 -21.18
C LEU A 310 7.29 -5.88 -21.56
N ILE A 311 6.24 -5.05 -21.51
CA ILE A 311 6.37 -3.60 -21.80
C ILE A 311 7.24 -2.93 -20.73
N HIS A 312 7.10 -3.26 -19.44
CA HIS A 312 7.99 -2.75 -18.39
C HIS A 312 9.47 -3.07 -18.66
N ALA A 313 9.76 -4.32 -19.04
CA ALA A 313 11.13 -4.71 -19.38
C ALA A 313 11.67 -3.93 -20.59
N LEU A 314 10.83 -3.68 -21.59
CA LEU A 314 11.17 -2.89 -22.77
C LEU A 314 11.43 -1.41 -22.42
N ILE A 315 10.61 -0.81 -21.54
CA ILE A 315 10.80 0.57 -21.05
C ILE A 315 12.17 0.71 -20.40
N VAL A 316 12.51 -0.19 -19.48
CA VAL A 316 13.82 -0.17 -18.82
C VAL A 316 14.96 -0.30 -19.84
N ALA A 317 14.84 -1.20 -20.82
CA ALA A 317 15.83 -1.38 -21.88
C ALA A 317 16.00 -0.12 -22.77
N ILE A 318 14.95 0.65 -22.99
CA ILE A 318 15.00 1.91 -23.77
C ILE A 318 15.71 3.03 -22.98
N LEU A 319 15.63 3.01 -21.65
CA LEU A 319 16.29 4.03 -20.79
C LEU A 319 17.80 3.82 -20.67
N VAL A 320 18.28 2.58 -20.77
CA VAL A 320 19.71 2.24 -20.59
C VAL A 320 20.65 2.98 -21.54
N PRO A 321 20.36 3.17 -22.85
CA PRO A 321 21.30 3.81 -23.79
C PRO A 321 21.47 5.32 -23.60
N GLY A 322 20.69 5.95 -22.75
CA GLY A 322 20.75 7.37 -22.45
C GLY A 322 19.36 7.98 -22.31
N MET A 323 19.28 9.02 -21.49
CA MET A 323 18.04 9.70 -21.14
C MET A 323 17.97 11.06 -21.81
N ASP A 324 16.94 11.30 -22.61
CA ASP A 324 16.56 12.61 -23.11
C ASP A 324 15.13 12.97 -22.67
N LYS A 325 14.70 14.21 -22.91
CA LYS A 325 13.36 14.67 -22.50
C LYS A 325 12.24 13.77 -23.03
N THR A 326 12.33 13.31 -24.26
CA THR A 326 11.29 12.51 -24.91
C THR A 326 11.23 11.11 -24.30
N ARG A 327 12.38 10.46 -24.11
CA ARG A 327 12.49 9.15 -23.47
C ARG A 327 12.04 9.20 -22.02
N PHE A 328 12.49 10.21 -21.27
CA PHE A 328 12.05 10.41 -19.87
C PHE A 328 10.54 10.51 -19.81
N PHE A 329 9.95 11.42 -20.60
CA PHE A 329 8.50 11.63 -20.61
C PHE A 329 7.74 10.33 -20.94
N ALA A 330 8.05 9.70 -22.07
CA ALA A 330 7.35 8.50 -22.51
C ALA A 330 7.47 7.37 -21.47
N CYS A 331 8.70 7.07 -21.04
CA CYS A 331 8.94 5.95 -20.12
C CYS A 331 8.33 6.15 -18.74
N VAL A 332 8.36 7.37 -18.19
CA VAL A 332 7.79 7.62 -16.86
C VAL A 332 6.25 7.54 -16.88
N TYR A 333 5.61 8.03 -17.94
CA TYR A 333 4.16 7.91 -18.10
C TYR A 333 3.71 6.46 -18.30
N GLU A 334 4.37 5.73 -19.20
CA GLU A 334 4.05 4.33 -19.45
C GLU A 334 4.31 3.47 -18.23
N PHE A 335 5.44 3.66 -17.55
CA PHE A 335 5.76 2.90 -16.33
C PHE A 335 4.72 3.08 -15.24
N ASN A 336 4.32 4.32 -14.95
CA ASN A 336 3.35 4.59 -13.91
C ASN A 336 1.94 4.08 -14.26
N PHE A 337 1.54 4.21 -15.53
CA PHE A 337 0.29 3.68 -16.03
C PHE A 337 0.22 2.15 -15.87
N LEU A 338 1.25 1.44 -16.31
CA LEU A 338 1.30 -0.01 -16.26
C LEU A 338 1.43 -0.53 -14.83
N TRP A 339 2.16 0.17 -13.96
CA TRP A 339 2.25 -0.19 -12.55
C TRP A 339 0.87 -0.19 -11.91
N ILE A 340 0.15 0.92 -11.99
CA ILE A 340 -1.19 1.01 -11.38
C ILE A 340 -2.20 0.08 -12.08
N PHE A 341 -2.06 -0.12 -13.39
CA PHE A 341 -2.87 -1.12 -14.12
C PHE A 341 -2.69 -2.53 -13.56
N ASN A 342 -1.49 -2.91 -13.13
CA ASN A 342 -1.19 -4.22 -12.58
C ASN A 342 -1.62 -4.36 -11.11
N ASP A 343 -1.72 -3.27 -10.35
CA ASP A 343 -2.10 -3.26 -8.93
C ASP A 343 -3.63 -3.34 -8.72
N VAL A 344 -4.43 -3.10 -9.75
CA VAL A 344 -5.91 -3.14 -9.76
C VAL A 344 -6.43 -4.42 -10.35
#